data_907db4a67a9684aa366456d756d2f538
#
_entry.id   907db4a67a9684aa366456d756d2f538
#
_cell.length_a   1.000
_cell.length_b   1.000
_cell.length_c   1.000
_cell.angle_alpha   90.00
_cell.angle_beta   90.00
_cell.angle_gamma   90.00
#
_symmetry.space_group_name_H-M   'P 1'
#
loop_
_entity.id
_entity.type
_entity.pdbx_description
1 polymer ?
#
loop_
_entity_poly.entity_id
_entity_poly.type
_entity_poly.pdbx_seq_one_letter_code
_entity_poly.pdbx_strand_id
1 'polypeptide(L)'
;MIKYLIQKEFLQIRRNAFLPKLIVMFPIVIMCVMPWVMQMEVKNIVVDVVDIDHTVESQRLVQQIAASNYFIFGGQKATYAEAMKDIEKGRADVILEIRDGKYLIAANAVNGTKGSMGSAYLSQIVTSNVTHHTSNITPLTLYNIGQIY
;
A
#
# COMPACT_ATOMS: atom_id res chain seq x y z
N MET A 1 42.39 21.04 20.84
CA MET A 1 42.44 21.19 19.35
C MET A 1 41.07 21.13 18.69
N ILE A 2 40.20 20.19 19.02
CA ILE A 2 38.88 20.01 18.40
C ILE A 2 37.95 21.26 18.54
N LYS A 3 37.96 21.94 19.68
CA LYS A 3 37.18 23.17 19.90
C LYS A 3 37.48 24.28 18.87
N TYR A 4 38.74 24.48 18.56
CA TYR A 4 39.15 25.52 17.59
C TYR A 4 38.74 25.13 16.15
N LEU A 5 38.75 23.84 15.84
CA LEU A 5 38.30 23.34 14.54
C LEU A 5 36.81 23.58 14.35
N ILE A 6 36.00 23.22 15.34
CA ILE A 6 34.55 23.44 15.33
C ILE A 6 34.20 24.94 15.24
N GLN A 7 34.93 25.77 16.01
CA GLN A 7 34.72 27.23 16.02
C GLN A 7 35.05 27.85 14.67
N LYS A 8 36.11 27.38 14.01
CA LYS A 8 36.49 27.81 12.65
C LYS A 8 35.41 27.45 11.65
N GLU A 9 34.91 26.21 11.66
CA GLU A 9 33.88 25.73 10.75
C GLU A 9 32.56 26.51 10.96
N PHE A 10 32.18 26.77 12.21
CA PHE A 10 30.99 27.54 12.55
C PHE A 10 31.06 28.99 12.08
N LEU A 11 32.24 29.64 12.20
CA LEU A 11 32.50 30.97 11.70
C LEU A 11 32.48 31.04 10.18
N GLN A 12 32.98 29.99 9.52
CA GLN A 12 32.97 29.88 8.06
C GLN A 12 31.55 29.72 7.52
N ILE A 13 30.69 28.91 8.16
CA ILE A 13 29.26 28.76 7.84
C ILE A 13 28.54 30.10 8.01
N ARG A 14 28.80 30.85 9.10
CA ARG A 14 28.16 32.14 9.36
C ARG A 14 28.60 33.24 8.39
N ARG A 15 29.81 33.17 7.87
CA ARG A 15 30.36 34.11 6.88
C ARG A 15 29.77 33.93 5.48
N ASN A 16 29.33 32.73 5.15
CA ASN A 16 28.64 32.44 3.92
C ASN A 16 27.12 32.52 4.16
N ALA A 17 26.48 33.62 3.76
CA ALA A 17 25.05 33.84 3.98
C ALA A 17 24.11 32.82 3.31
N PHE A 18 24.63 32.03 2.38
CA PHE A 18 23.89 30.98 1.67
C PHE A 18 23.72 29.71 2.51
N LEU A 19 24.78 29.26 3.20
CA LEU A 19 24.78 28.01 3.99
C LEU A 19 23.77 28.00 5.14
N PRO A 20 23.67 29.05 6.00
CA PRO A 20 22.65 29.07 7.05
C PRO A 20 21.22 29.07 6.52
N LYS A 21 20.98 29.75 5.40
CA LYS A 21 19.66 29.75 4.75
C LYS A 21 19.30 28.35 4.21
N LEU A 22 20.26 27.67 3.61
CA LEU A 22 20.07 26.31 3.09
C LEU A 22 19.77 25.33 4.22
N ILE A 23 20.50 25.38 5.34
CA ILE A 23 20.32 24.51 6.50
C ILE A 23 18.91 24.65 7.11
N VAL A 24 18.39 25.86 7.16
CA VAL A 24 17.04 26.13 7.69
C VAL A 24 15.96 25.81 6.66
N MET A 25 16.20 26.14 5.39
CA MET A 25 15.22 25.94 4.31
C MET A 25 15.05 24.46 3.95
N PHE A 26 16.11 23.66 4.03
CA PHE A 26 16.08 22.25 3.63
C PHE A 26 15.08 21.40 4.43
N PRO A 27 15.06 21.43 5.78
CA PRO A 27 14.05 20.68 6.54
C PRO A 27 12.62 21.19 6.29
N ILE A 28 12.43 22.50 6.05
CA ILE A 28 11.11 23.06 5.75
C ILE A 28 10.61 22.53 4.40
N VAL A 29 11.48 22.52 3.37
CA VAL A 29 11.15 21.99 2.04
C VAL A 29 10.81 20.51 2.12
N ILE A 30 11.59 19.72 2.86
CA ILE A 30 11.32 18.29 3.05
C ILE A 30 9.98 18.08 3.73
N MET A 31 9.66 18.83 4.80
CA MET A 31 8.37 18.72 5.50
C MET A 31 7.18 19.06 4.61
N CYS A 32 7.33 19.99 3.67
CA CYS A 32 6.26 20.34 2.72
C CYS A 32 6.13 19.32 1.57
N VAL A 33 7.26 18.84 1.05
CA VAL A 33 7.29 17.98 -0.16
C VAL A 33 6.95 16.53 0.19
N MET A 34 7.44 16.01 1.34
CA MET A 34 7.24 14.60 1.73
C MET A 34 5.76 14.19 1.84
N PRO A 35 4.86 14.94 2.49
CA PRO A 35 3.46 14.56 2.55
C PRO A 35 2.80 14.51 1.17
N TRP A 36 3.20 15.39 0.27
CA TRP A 36 2.68 15.43 -1.09
C TRP A 36 3.13 14.22 -1.93
N VAL A 37 4.41 13.86 -1.84
CA VAL A 37 4.97 12.68 -2.51
C VAL A 37 4.34 11.39 -1.96
N MET A 38 4.20 11.27 -0.63
CA MET A 38 3.58 10.09 -0.01
C MET A 38 2.10 9.91 -0.39
N GLN A 39 1.35 11.00 -0.55
CA GLN A 39 -0.06 10.91 -0.96
C GLN A 39 -0.23 10.42 -2.41
N MET A 40 0.74 10.66 -3.29
CA MET A 40 0.69 10.16 -4.67
C MET A 40 0.90 8.64 -4.74
N GLU A 41 1.68 8.07 -3.83
CA GLU A 41 2.02 6.64 -3.85
C GLU A 41 0.88 5.76 -3.31
N VAL A 42 0.07 6.28 -2.40
CA VAL A 42 -1.00 5.55 -1.72
C VAL A 42 -2.30 5.44 -2.53
N LYS A 43 -2.51 6.32 -3.52
CA LYS A 43 -3.77 6.38 -4.28
C LYS A 43 -3.88 5.41 -5.45
N ASN A 44 -2.82 4.72 -5.81
CA ASN A 44 -2.78 3.87 -7.01
C ASN A 44 -2.51 2.40 -6.64
N ILE A 45 -3.29 1.85 -5.70
CA ILE A 45 -3.20 0.43 -5.35
C ILE A 45 -4.06 -0.35 -6.32
N VAL A 46 -3.43 -1.22 -7.11
CA VAL A 46 -4.13 -2.07 -8.07
C VAL A 46 -4.61 -3.34 -7.38
N VAL A 47 -5.91 -3.61 -7.45
CA VAL A 47 -6.55 -4.79 -6.87
C VAL A 47 -7.09 -5.69 -7.96
N ASP A 48 -6.64 -6.94 -7.99
CA ASP A 48 -7.24 -8.01 -8.78
C ASP A 48 -8.18 -8.82 -7.90
N VAL A 49 -9.35 -9.18 -8.43
CA VAL A 49 -10.35 -9.96 -7.73
C VAL A 49 -10.54 -11.30 -8.42
N VAL A 50 -10.51 -12.38 -7.63
CA VAL A 50 -10.85 -13.75 -8.05
C VAL A 50 -12.12 -14.14 -7.32
N ASP A 51 -13.26 -14.02 -7.99
CA ASP A 51 -14.56 -14.41 -7.44
C ASP A 51 -14.94 -15.79 -8.02
N ILE A 52 -14.88 -16.82 -7.18
CA ILE A 52 -15.22 -18.20 -7.55
C ILE A 52 -16.69 -18.47 -7.24
N ASP A 53 -17.24 -17.81 -6.22
CA ASP A 53 -18.59 -18.08 -5.75
C ASP A 53 -19.66 -17.47 -6.65
N HIS A 54 -19.34 -16.36 -7.33
CA HIS A 54 -20.26 -15.63 -8.22
C HIS A 54 -21.63 -15.31 -7.57
N THR A 55 -21.62 -15.07 -6.26
CA THR A 55 -22.84 -14.74 -5.50
C THR A 55 -23.21 -13.26 -5.69
N VAL A 56 -24.46 -12.92 -5.38
CA VAL A 56 -24.90 -11.51 -5.38
C VAL A 56 -24.11 -10.68 -4.38
N GLU A 57 -23.69 -11.30 -3.28
CA GLU A 57 -22.90 -10.65 -2.22
C GLU A 57 -21.47 -10.40 -2.67
N SER A 58 -20.82 -11.39 -3.31
CA SER A 58 -19.48 -11.23 -3.86
C SER A 58 -19.45 -10.14 -4.95
N GLN A 59 -20.44 -10.11 -5.82
CA GLN A 59 -20.55 -9.07 -6.87
C GLN A 59 -20.75 -7.67 -6.28
N ARG A 60 -21.52 -7.51 -5.20
CA ARG A 60 -21.65 -6.23 -4.50
C ARG A 60 -20.31 -5.78 -3.92
N LEU A 61 -19.56 -6.69 -3.30
CA LEU A 61 -18.25 -6.41 -2.75
C LEU A 61 -17.27 -5.97 -3.85
N VAL A 62 -17.26 -6.67 -4.98
CA VAL A 62 -16.45 -6.30 -6.14
C VAL A 62 -16.80 -4.91 -6.66
N GLN A 63 -18.09 -4.58 -6.75
CA GLN A 63 -18.53 -3.24 -7.16
C GLN A 63 -18.13 -2.16 -6.16
N GLN A 64 -18.18 -2.43 -4.87
CA GLN A 64 -17.72 -1.48 -3.85
C GLN A 64 -16.22 -1.24 -3.92
N ILE A 65 -15.43 -2.29 -4.15
CA ILE A 65 -13.98 -2.16 -4.36
C ILE A 65 -13.70 -1.34 -5.62
N ALA A 66 -14.40 -1.64 -6.72
CA ALA A 66 -14.23 -0.93 -7.99
C ALA A 66 -14.68 0.55 -7.91
N ALA A 67 -15.67 0.86 -7.09
CA ALA A 67 -16.14 2.23 -6.86
C ALA A 67 -15.32 2.99 -5.82
N SER A 68 -14.40 2.33 -5.13
CA SER A 68 -13.57 2.93 -4.10
C SER A 68 -12.49 3.82 -4.72
N ASN A 69 -12.36 5.05 -4.21
CA ASN A 69 -11.30 5.98 -4.65
C ASN A 69 -9.89 5.57 -4.20
N TYR A 70 -9.75 4.52 -3.40
CA TYR A 70 -8.46 4.02 -2.89
C TYR A 70 -7.82 3.01 -3.82
N PHE A 71 -8.63 2.32 -4.63
CA PHE A 71 -8.18 1.23 -5.48
C PHE A 71 -8.35 1.55 -6.96
N ILE A 72 -7.41 1.05 -7.75
CA ILE A 72 -7.58 0.88 -9.18
C ILE A 72 -8.00 -0.57 -9.38
N PHE A 73 -9.19 -0.79 -9.91
CA PHE A 73 -9.66 -2.13 -10.22
C PHE A 73 -8.88 -2.70 -11.40
N GLY A 74 -7.99 -3.68 -11.15
CA GLY A 74 -7.16 -4.32 -12.15
C GLY A 74 -7.92 -5.32 -13.02
N GLY A 75 -9.01 -5.84 -12.48
CA GLY A 75 -9.91 -6.75 -13.17
C GLY A 75 -10.33 -7.95 -12.35
N GLN A 76 -11.33 -8.67 -12.87
CA GLN A 76 -11.73 -9.97 -12.32
C GLN A 76 -10.98 -11.06 -13.07
N LYS A 77 -10.31 -11.95 -12.33
CA LYS A 77 -9.52 -13.05 -12.87
C LYS A 77 -10.24 -14.37 -12.64
N ALA A 78 -10.05 -15.31 -13.58
CA ALA A 78 -10.69 -16.60 -13.48
C ALA A 78 -10.04 -17.51 -12.42
N THR A 79 -8.75 -17.34 -12.16
CA THR A 79 -7.99 -18.16 -11.23
C THR A 79 -7.01 -17.35 -10.39
N TYR A 80 -6.74 -17.83 -9.17
CA TYR A 80 -5.71 -17.26 -8.31
C TYR A 80 -4.32 -17.26 -8.96
N ALA A 81 -3.98 -18.30 -9.72
CA ALA A 81 -2.70 -18.40 -10.42
C ALA A 81 -2.51 -17.31 -11.49
N GLU A 82 -3.60 -16.88 -12.11
CA GLU A 82 -3.57 -15.77 -13.07
C GLU A 82 -3.34 -14.42 -12.37
N ALA A 83 -4.06 -14.18 -11.29
CA ALA A 83 -3.88 -12.98 -10.47
C ALA A 83 -2.47 -12.92 -9.86
N MET A 84 -1.91 -14.07 -9.45
CA MET A 84 -0.54 -14.14 -8.94
C MET A 84 0.50 -13.74 -9.98
N LYS A 85 0.34 -14.13 -11.26
CA LYS A 85 1.21 -13.69 -12.35
C LYS A 85 1.16 -12.16 -12.56
N ASP A 86 0.04 -11.53 -12.25
CA ASP A 86 -0.08 -10.08 -12.34
C ASP A 86 0.64 -9.38 -11.18
N ILE A 87 0.66 -9.97 -9.99
CA ILE A 87 1.53 -9.53 -8.89
C ILE A 87 3.02 -9.68 -9.26
N GLU A 88 3.42 -10.84 -9.77
CA GLU A 88 4.82 -11.09 -10.18
C GLU A 88 5.30 -10.10 -11.25
N LYS A 89 4.42 -9.71 -12.15
CA LYS A 89 4.69 -8.71 -13.20
C LYS A 89 4.55 -7.26 -12.72
N GLY A 90 4.21 -7.05 -11.44
CA GLY A 90 4.00 -5.71 -10.87
C GLY A 90 2.77 -4.98 -11.42
N ARG A 91 1.80 -5.70 -11.98
CA ARG A 91 0.55 -5.13 -12.51
C ARG A 91 -0.55 -5.06 -11.45
N ALA A 92 -0.48 -5.91 -10.42
CA ALA A 92 -1.37 -5.89 -9.27
C ALA A 92 -0.55 -5.74 -7.99
N ASP A 93 -1.10 -5.01 -7.02
CA ASP A 93 -0.50 -4.81 -5.70
C ASP A 93 -1.16 -5.73 -4.66
N VAL A 94 -2.44 -6.06 -4.83
CA VAL A 94 -3.22 -6.89 -3.90
C VAL A 94 -4.19 -7.77 -4.70
N ILE A 95 -4.41 -9.00 -4.20
CA ILE A 95 -5.41 -9.93 -4.71
C ILE A 95 -6.46 -10.17 -3.63
N LEU A 96 -7.72 -10.16 -4.02
CA LEU A 96 -8.83 -10.66 -3.21
C LEU A 96 -9.40 -11.91 -3.86
N GLU A 97 -9.30 -13.05 -3.20
CA GLU A 97 -9.99 -14.28 -3.60
C GLU A 97 -11.22 -14.50 -2.73
N ILE A 98 -12.34 -14.81 -3.37
CA ILE A 98 -13.61 -15.14 -2.74
C ILE A 98 -13.94 -16.59 -3.10
N ARG A 99 -13.98 -17.45 -2.09
CA ARG A 99 -14.25 -18.88 -2.25
C ARG A 99 -14.98 -19.46 -1.04
N ASP A 100 -16.07 -20.15 -1.24
CA ASP A 100 -16.87 -20.81 -0.18
C ASP A 100 -17.27 -19.85 0.95
N GLY A 101 -17.61 -18.60 0.61
CA GLY A 101 -17.91 -17.54 1.59
C GLY A 101 -16.70 -17.08 2.41
N LYS A 102 -15.49 -17.46 2.04
CA LYS A 102 -14.23 -17.04 2.67
C LYS A 102 -13.50 -16.02 1.81
N TYR A 103 -12.82 -15.12 2.47
CA TYR A 103 -12.06 -14.05 1.82
C TYR A 103 -10.56 -14.25 2.10
N LEU A 104 -9.78 -14.41 1.04
CA LEU A 104 -8.32 -14.48 1.11
C LEU A 104 -7.75 -13.19 0.50
N ILE A 105 -6.95 -12.47 1.27
CA ILE A 105 -6.25 -11.27 0.82
C ILE A 105 -4.76 -11.60 0.72
N ALA A 106 -4.22 -11.50 -0.49
CA ALA A 106 -2.79 -11.64 -0.75
C ALA A 106 -2.22 -10.31 -1.21
N ALA A 107 -1.13 -9.88 -0.59
CA ALA A 107 -0.48 -8.60 -0.88
C ALA A 107 0.90 -8.81 -1.47
N ASN A 108 1.30 -7.93 -2.40
CA ASN A 108 2.62 -7.92 -2.99
C ASN A 108 3.67 -7.51 -1.94
N ALA A 109 4.59 -8.43 -1.64
CA ALA A 109 5.67 -8.19 -0.68
C ALA A 109 6.78 -7.27 -1.23
N VAL A 110 6.90 -7.14 -2.55
CA VAL A 110 7.93 -6.31 -3.19
C VAL A 110 7.66 -4.83 -2.94
N ASN A 111 6.38 -4.42 -2.99
CA ASN A 111 5.97 -3.07 -2.60
C ASN A 111 5.24 -3.11 -1.26
N GLY A 112 6.01 -3.24 -0.18
CA GLY A 112 5.46 -3.41 1.17
C GLY A 112 4.50 -2.30 1.61
N THR A 113 4.71 -1.06 1.17
CA THR A 113 3.84 0.07 1.51
C THR A 113 2.47 -0.08 0.85
N LYS A 114 2.42 -0.31 -0.46
CA LYS A 114 1.14 -0.51 -1.18
C LYS A 114 0.45 -1.79 -0.77
N GLY A 115 1.21 -2.88 -0.60
CA GLY A 115 0.67 -4.16 -0.17
C GLY A 115 0.05 -4.11 1.23
N SER A 116 0.72 -3.50 2.21
CA SER A 116 0.21 -3.39 3.58
C SER A 116 -1.00 -2.47 3.69
N MET A 117 -0.97 -1.32 3.03
CA MET A 117 -2.10 -0.39 3.03
C MET A 117 -3.29 -0.96 2.25
N GLY A 118 -3.03 -1.58 1.09
CA GLY A 118 -4.08 -2.22 0.30
C GLY A 118 -4.77 -3.36 1.05
N SER A 119 -4.01 -4.22 1.71
CA SER A 119 -4.59 -5.29 2.53
C SER A 119 -5.38 -4.77 3.73
N ALA A 120 -4.93 -3.69 4.38
CA ALA A 120 -5.64 -3.07 5.48
C ALA A 120 -6.99 -2.47 5.03
N TYR A 121 -7.00 -1.71 3.93
CA TYR A 121 -8.24 -1.15 3.37
C TYR A 121 -9.20 -2.23 2.87
N LEU A 122 -8.70 -3.26 2.18
CA LEU A 122 -9.53 -4.40 1.76
C LEU A 122 -10.13 -5.14 2.96
N SER A 123 -9.34 -5.40 4.01
CA SER A 123 -9.83 -6.02 5.24
C SER A 123 -10.93 -5.20 5.88
N GLN A 124 -10.81 -3.87 5.89
CA GLN A 124 -11.84 -2.99 6.41
C GLN A 124 -13.13 -3.06 5.59
N ILE A 125 -13.05 -3.04 4.26
CA ILE A 125 -14.21 -3.14 3.36
C ILE A 125 -14.88 -4.51 3.52
N VAL A 126 -14.12 -5.59 3.52
CA VAL A 126 -14.62 -6.95 3.72
C VAL A 126 -15.29 -7.06 5.09
N THR A 127 -14.65 -6.59 6.17
CA THR A 127 -15.20 -6.64 7.53
C THR A 127 -16.49 -5.85 7.63
N SER A 128 -16.58 -4.66 7.04
CA SER A 128 -17.80 -3.85 7.07
C SER A 128 -18.97 -4.52 6.35
N ASN A 129 -18.71 -5.29 5.29
CA ASN A 129 -19.74 -6.04 4.59
C ASN A 129 -20.16 -7.32 5.33
N VAL A 130 -19.18 -8.01 5.95
CA VAL A 130 -19.45 -9.26 6.69
C VAL A 130 -20.14 -9.01 8.03
N THR A 131 -19.94 -7.87 8.68
CA THR A 131 -20.61 -7.52 9.95
C THR A 131 -22.14 -7.39 9.77
N HIS A 132 -22.60 -7.21 8.54
CA HIS A 132 -24.04 -7.29 8.22
C HIS A 132 -24.56 -8.73 8.04
N HIS A 133 -23.69 -9.72 7.88
CA HIS A 133 -24.03 -11.13 7.77
C HIS A 133 -23.03 -11.96 8.56
N THR A 134 -23.47 -12.48 9.70
CA THR A 134 -22.74 -13.34 10.64
C THR A 134 -22.06 -14.51 9.92
N SER A 135 -20.76 -14.43 9.66
CA SER A 135 -19.97 -15.60 9.24
C SER A 135 -18.47 -15.35 9.42
N ASN A 136 -17.82 -16.34 9.98
CA ASN A 136 -16.44 -16.47 10.39
C ASN A 136 -15.40 -15.88 9.43
N ILE A 137 -14.80 -14.78 9.83
CA ILE A 137 -13.58 -14.25 9.20
C ILE A 137 -12.39 -14.98 9.79
N THR A 138 -11.70 -15.75 8.99
CA THR A 138 -10.34 -16.18 9.33
C THR A 138 -9.38 -15.22 8.61
N PRO A 139 -8.75 -14.26 9.30
CA PRO A 139 -7.70 -13.45 8.68
C PRO A 139 -6.51 -14.36 8.44
N LEU A 140 -6.34 -14.82 7.20
CA LEU A 140 -5.15 -15.55 6.82
C LEU A 140 -4.06 -14.52 6.49
N THR A 141 -3.07 -14.51 7.35
CA THR A 141 -1.85 -13.69 7.34
C THR A 141 -1.12 -13.70 6.01
N LEU A 142 -0.58 -12.53 5.67
CA LEU A 142 0.47 -12.23 4.69
C LEU A 142 1.30 -13.44 4.28
N TYR A 143 1.11 -13.92 3.06
CA TYR A 143 1.98 -14.93 2.47
C TYR A 143 3.26 -14.23 1.99
N ASN A 144 4.34 -14.50 2.70
CA ASN A 144 5.68 -14.05 2.32
C ASN A 144 6.18 -14.92 1.16
N ILE A 145 6.16 -14.38 -0.07
CA ILE A 145 6.62 -15.07 -1.29
C ILE A 145 8.16 -15.31 -1.26
N GLY A 146 8.85 -14.90 -0.19
CA GLY A 146 10.30 -15.00 -0.06
C GLY A 146 10.85 -16.35 0.42
N GLN A 147 10.04 -17.40 0.59
CA GLN A 147 10.50 -18.72 1.06
C GLN A 147 10.09 -19.87 0.12
N ILE A 148 10.36 -19.73 -1.17
CA ILE A 148 10.45 -20.88 -2.07
C ILE A 148 11.79 -20.80 -2.79
N TYR A 149 12.84 -21.22 -2.09
CA TYR A 149 14.08 -21.76 -2.64
C TYR A 149 14.61 -22.78 -1.63
#